data_0c8487568f5c6e1867d30bf7eb6fb13a
#
_entry.id   0c8487568f5c6e1867d30bf7eb6fb13a
#
_cell.length_a   1.000
_cell.length_b   1.000
_cell.length_c   1.000
_cell.angle_alpha   90.00
_cell.angle_beta   90.00
_cell.angle_gamma   90.00
#
_symmetry.space_group_name_H-M   'P 1'
#
loop_
_entity.id
_entity.type
_entity.pdbx_description
1 polymer ?
#
loop_
_entity_poly.entity_id
_entity_poly.type
_entity_poly.pdbx_seq_one_letter_code
_entity_poly.pdbx_strand_id
1 'polypeptide(L)'
;MALVPIFTYWRYRQFKRDKGSVKFSRFEKDLEAISFKPIKIIMTLIYTFVALGFSLLVLAMAKPYLTLGEAEENYEEGIDIIISMDVSGSMLAMDFLPNRLEAAKQMAKEFIDGRKSDRIGFVAFEGEAYTVCPTTRNYEYLKRTIDETQTGVLVPGTAIGVGLGTAVARLRSDSLVSKVIILLTDGENNPR
;
A
#
# COMPACT_ATOMS: atom_id res chain seq x y z
N MET A 1 -8.82 -28.11 6.07
CA MET A 1 -8.56 -28.69 4.73
C MET A 1 -8.65 -30.23 4.64
N ALA A 2 -9.02 -30.93 5.71
CA ALA A 2 -9.13 -32.40 5.73
C ALA A 2 -10.49 -32.96 5.26
N LEU A 3 -11.49 -32.13 4.96
CA LEU A 3 -12.86 -32.60 4.66
C LEU A 3 -13.03 -33.16 3.24
N VAL A 4 -12.24 -32.70 2.27
CA VAL A 4 -12.34 -33.13 0.86
C VAL A 4 -11.92 -34.60 0.69
N PRO A 5 -10.76 -35.07 1.21
CA PRO A 5 -10.38 -36.47 1.11
C PRO A 5 -11.32 -37.41 1.88
N ILE A 6 -11.91 -36.92 2.99
CA ILE A 6 -12.87 -37.69 3.79
C ILE A 6 -14.17 -37.89 3.01
N PHE A 7 -14.66 -36.85 2.34
CA PHE A 7 -15.90 -36.92 1.54
C PHE A 7 -15.72 -37.80 0.29
N THR A 8 -14.58 -37.72 -0.40
CA THR A 8 -14.27 -38.59 -1.54
C THR A 8 -14.08 -40.03 -1.13
N TYR A 9 -13.44 -40.30 0.02
CA TYR A 9 -13.29 -41.63 0.59
C TYR A 9 -14.65 -42.23 1.00
N TRP A 10 -15.52 -41.44 1.64
CA TRP A 10 -16.85 -41.88 2.08
C TRP A 10 -17.76 -42.18 0.88
N ARG A 11 -17.73 -41.38 -0.18
CA ARG A 11 -18.46 -41.60 -1.44
C ARG A 11 -17.93 -42.81 -2.22
N TYR A 12 -16.64 -43.03 -2.20
CA TYR A 12 -16.02 -44.22 -2.76
C TYR A 12 -16.48 -45.50 -2.02
N ARG A 13 -16.61 -45.42 -0.70
CA ARG A 13 -17.07 -46.54 0.14
C ARG A 13 -18.58 -46.83 -0.05
N GLN A 14 -19.41 -45.80 -0.25
CA GLN A 14 -20.83 -45.97 -0.58
C GLN A 14 -21.02 -46.67 -1.94
N PHE A 15 -20.25 -46.23 -2.95
CA PHE A 15 -20.34 -46.81 -4.31
C PHE A 15 -19.91 -48.32 -4.34
N LYS A 16 -19.09 -48.73 -3.42
CA LYS A 16 -18.68 -50.12 -3.25
C LYS A 16 -19.75 -50.96 -2.53
N ARG A 17 -20.65 -50.33 -1.79
CA ARG A 17 -21.71 -51.02 -1.02
C ARG A 17 -23.01 -51.22 -1.77
N ASP A 18 -23.28 -50.42 -2.80
CA ASP A 18 -24.49 -50.53 -3.62
C ASP A 18 -24.33 -51.47 -4.81
N LYS A 19 -23.59 -52.56 -4.66
CA LYS A 19 -23.70 -53.71 -5.55
C LYS A 19 -24.96 -54.49 -5.16
N GLY A 20 -26.11 -53.89 -5.47
CA GLY A 20 -27.37 -54.59 -5.45
C GLY A 20 -27.28 -55.76 -6.42
N SER A 21 -27.19 -56.97 -5.91
CA SER A 21 -27.20 -58.20 -6.70
C SER A 21 -28.62 -58.40 -7.26
N VAL A 22 -28.85 -57.91 -8.47
CA VAL A 22 -29.95 -58.36 -9.27
C VAL A 22 -29.41 -59.53 -10.08
N LYS A 23 -29.68 -60.76 -9.61
CA LYS A 23 -29.35 -62.01 -10.32
C LYS A 23 -30.26 -62.18 -11.52
N PHE A 24 -29.83 -61.76 -12.70
CA PHE A 24 -30.36 -62.20 -13.97
C PHE A 24 -29.40 -63.20 -14.60
N SER A 25 -29.71 -64.49 -14.49
CA SER A 25 -28.81 -65.63 -14.73
C SER A 25 -28.63 -66.00 -16.21
N ARG A 26 -28.86 -65.17 -17.17
CA ARG A 26 -28.70 -65.55 -18.60
C ARG A 26 -28.00 -64.55 -19.52
N PHE A 27 -27.65 -63.37 -19.03
CA PHE A 27 -26.94 -62.36 -19.81
C PHE A 27 -25.50 -62.07 -19.30
N GLU A 28 -25.02 -62.91 -18.41
CA GLU A 28 -23.77 -62.64 -17.65
C GLU A 28 -22.51 -62.93 -18.48
N LYS A 29 -22.59 -63.70 -19.55
CA LYS A 29 -21.38 -64.05 -20.33
C LYS A 29 -20.98 -63.07 -21.41
N ASP A 30 -21.91 -62.27 -21.90
CA ASP A 30 -21.63 -61.33 -22.99
C ASP A 30 -21.27 -59.89 -22.46
N LEU A 31 -21.55 -59.57 -21.19
CA LEU A 31 -21.22 -58.30 -20.57
C LEU A 31 -19.82 -58.23 -19.91
N GLU A 32 -19.19 -59.38 -19.67
CA GLU A 32 -17.80 -59.44 -19.19
C GLU A 32 -16.77 -59.02 -20.25
N ALA A 33 -17.17 -59.04 -21.54
CA ALA A 33 -16.28 -58.64 -22.65
C ALA A 33 -16.17 -57.12 -22.82
N ILE A 34 -17.10 -56.33 -22.28
CA ILE A 34 -16.99 -54.86 -22.28
C ILE A 34 -16.16 -54.46 -21.09
N SER A 35 -14.84 -54.34 -21.31
CA SER A 35 -13.89 -53.87 -20.32
C SER A 35 -14.26 -52.47 -19.88
N PHE A 36 -14.90 -52.34 -18.71
CA PHE A 36 -15.19 -51.04 -18.05
C PHE A 36 -13.93 -50.27 -17.58
N LYS A 37 -12.72 -50.79 -17.94
CA LYS A 37 -11.44 -50.14 -17.63
C LYS A 37 -11.34 -48.71 -18.18
N PRO A 38 -11.72 -48.41 -19.47
CA PRO A 38 -11.58 -47.05 -19.98
C PRO A 38 -12.50 -46.04 -19.27
N ILE A 39 -13.70 -46.44 -18.88
CA ILE A 39 -14.65 -45.57 -18.18
C ILE A 39 -14.15 -45.20 -16.79
N LYS A 40 -13.53 -46.13 -16.07
CA LYS A 40 -12.91 -45.82 -14.76
C LYS A 40 -11.74 -44.87 -14.88
N ILE A 41 -10.92 -45.01 -15.92
CA ILE A 41 -9.79 -44.12 -16.20
C ILE A 41 -10.30 -42.70 -16.52
N ILE A 42 -11.32 -42.58 -17.38
CA ILE A 42 -11.93 -41.29 -17.74
C ILE A 42 -12.53 -40.62 -16.51
N MET A 43 -13.29 -41.35 -15.68
CA MET A 43 -13.83 -40.81 -14.44
C MET A 43 -12.73 -40.35 -13.47
N THR A 44 -11.67 -41.11 -13.31
CA THR A 44 -10.54 -40.73 -12.45
C THR A 44 -9.87 -39.47 -13.00
N LEU A 45 -9.66 -39.37 -14.32
CA LEU A 45 -9.12 -38.12 -14.93
C LEU A 45 -10.01 -36.92 -14.68
N ILE A 46 -11.32 -37.03 -14.85
CA ILE A 46 -12.26 -35.94 -14.59
C ILE A 46 -12.15 -35.47 -13.12
N TYR A 47 -12.16 -36.42 -12.17
CA TYR A 47 -12.04 -36.05 -10.75
C TYR A 47 -10.69 -35.41 -10.41
N THR A 48 -9.59 -35.85 -11.02
CA THR A 48 -8.28 -35.23 -10.81
C THR A 48 -8.23 -33.80 -11.37
N PHE A 49 -8.81 -33.57 -12.56
CA PHE A 49 -8.91 -32.22 -13.14
C PHE A 49 -9.77 -31.29 -12.29
N VAL A 50 -10.91 -31.77 -11.79
CA VAL A 50 -11.77 -30.96 -10.90
C VAL A 50 -11.05 -30.63 -9.59
N ALA A 51 -10.37 -31.61 -8.99
CA ALA A 51 -9.59 -31.39 -7.77
C ALA A 51 -8.43 -30.39 -7.98
N LEU A 52 -7.75 -30.49 -9.12
CA LEU A 52 -6.69 -29.56 -9.50
C LEU A 52 -7.24 -28.14 -9.70
N GLY A 53 -8.35 -28.00 -10.43
CA GLY A 53 -9.02 -26.71 -10.65
C GLY A 53 -9.45 -26.05 -9.34
N PHE A 54 -10.04 -26.83 -8.43
CA PHE A 54 -10.42 -26.34 -7.11
C PHE A 54 -9.21 -25.90 -6.27
N SER A 55 -8.11 -26.66 -6.32
CA SER A 55 -6.88 -26.31 -5.63
C SER A 55 -6.27 -25.01 -6.16
N LEU A 56 -6.27 -24.80 -7.48
CA LEU A 56 -5.82 -23.56 -8.11
C LEU A 56 -6.72 -22.37 -7.73
N LEU A 57 -8.01 -22.58 -7.64
CA LEU A 57 -8.96 -21.54 -7.22
C LEU A 57 -8.72 -21.11 -5.77
N VAL A 58 -8.48 -22.07 -4.88
CA VAL A 58 -8.10 -21.78 -3.48
C VAL A 58 -6.79 -20.99 -3.42
N LEU A 59 -5.80 -21.37 -4.24
CA LEU A 59 -4.52 -20.65 -4.33
C LEU A 59 -4.72 -19.22 -4.85
N ALA A 60 -5.56 -19.04 -5.86
CA ALA A 60 -5.89 -17.71 -6.40
C ALA A 60 -6.61 -16.82 -5.37
N MET A 61 -7.53 -17.40 -4.57
CA MET A 61 -8.20 -16.68 -3.49
C MET A 61 -7.26 -16.34 -2.33
N ALA A 62 -6.25 -17.15 -2.08
CA ALA A 62 -5.26 -16.91 -1.03
C ALA A 62 -4.41 -15.65 -1.32
N LYS A 63 -4.49 -15.06 -2.55
CA LYS A 63 -3.70 -13.91 -2.96
C LYS A 63 -2.29 -14.00 -2.35
N PRO A 64 -1.42 -14.93 -2.78
CA PRO A 64 -0.07 -14.98 -2.24
C PRO A 64 0.62 -13.67 -2.64
N TYR A 65 0.61 -12.70 -1.74
CA TYR A 65 1.51 -11.57 -1.85
C TYR A 65 2.93 -12.12 -1.64
N LEU A 66 3.68 -12.20 -2.71
CA LEU A 66 5.11 -12.11 -2.57
C LEU A 66 5.38 -10.67 -2.11
N THR A 67 5.33 -10.43 -0.81
CA THR A 67 6.19 -9.41 -0.25
C THR A 67 7.59 -9.87 -0.61
N LEU A 68 8.08 -9.42 -1.78
CA LEU A 68 9.51 -9.26 -1.95
C LEU A 68 9.87 -8.41 -0.75
N GLY A 69 10.48 -9.06 0.25
CA GLY A 69 10.82 -8.39 1.49
C GLY A 69 11.51 -7.09 1.11
N GLU A 70 10.78 -5.98 1.24
CA GLU A 70 11.45 -4.79 1.71
C GLU A 70 12.15 -5.34 2.95
N ALA A 71 13.48 -5.49 2.82
CA ALA A 71 14.31 -5.85 3.94
C ALA A 71 13.69 -5.11 5.12
N GLU A 72 13.37 -5.83 6.20
CA GLU A 72 13.19 -5.17 7.48
C GLU A 72 14.50 -4.41 7.73
N GLU A 73 14.68 -3.30 7.02
CA GLU A 73 15.54 -2.25 7.50
C GLU A 73 15.00 -2.03 8.90
N ASN A 74 15.82 -2.30 9.88
CA ASN A 74 15.58 -1.90 11.26
C ASN A 74 15.17 -0.43 11.19
N TYR A 75 13.86 -0.18 11.05
CA TYR A 75 13.32 1.16 11.13
C TYR A 75 13.54 1.56 12.58
N GLU A 76 14.67 2.23 12.83
CA GLU A 76 14.73 3.10 14.00
C GLU A 76 13.42 3.87 13.99
N GLU A 77 12.73 3.89 15.12
CA GLU A 77 11.43 4.56 15.22
C GLU A 77 11.57 6.00 14.76
N GLY A 78 11.30 6.24 13.47
CA GLY A 78 11.37 7.56 12.87
C GLY A 78 10.26 8.43 13.43
N ILE A 79 10.44 9.73 13.41
CA ILE A 79 9.47 10.72 13.85
C ILE A 79 8.64 11.24 12.67
N ASP A 80 7.46 11.79 12.96
CA ASP A 80 6.63 12.49 11.98
C ASP A 80 7.02 13.97 11.95
N ILE A 81 7.48 14.47 10.80
CA ILE A 81 7.93 15.84 10.60
C ILE A 81 7.05 16.52 9.55
N ILE A 82 6.63 17.77 9.81
CA ILE A 82 6.05 18.62 8.77
C ILE A 82 6.95 19.84 8.60
N ILE A 83 7.39 20.08 7.37
CA ILE A 83 8.04 21.32 6.97
C ILE A 83 6.94 22.27 6.50
N SER A 84 6.78 23.40 7.20
CA SER A 84 5.86 24.48 6.83
C SER A 84 6.67 25.64 6.31
N MET A 85 6.58 25.94 5.00
CA MET A 85 7.40 26.92 4.31
C MET A 85 6.56 28.10 3.85
N ASP A 86 7.05 29.28 4.14
CA ASP A 86 6.53 30.52 3.64
C ASP A 86 6.87 30.67 2.14
N VAL A 87 5.84 30.94 1.34
CA VAL A 87 5.99 31.19 -0.11
C VAL A 87 5.47 32.57 -0.50
N SER A 88 5.33 33.47 0.47
CA SER A 88 4.88 34.86 0.26
C SER A 88 5.86 35.64 -0.59
N GLY A 89 5.39 36.78 -1.13
CA GLY A 89 6.20 37.63 -2.00
C GLY A 89 7.47 38.19 -1.36
N SER A 90 7.53 38.32 -0.01
CA SER A 90 8.74 38.72 0.71
C SER A 90 9.89 37.72 0.59
N MET A 91 9.57 36.42 0.36
CA MET A 91 10.55 35.38 0.14
C MET A 91 11.29 35.49 -1.20
N LEU A 92 10.89 36.42 -2.08
CA LEU A 92 11.64 36.74 -3.32
C LEU A 92 12.78 37.72 -3.08
N ALA A 93 12.96 38.25 -1.85
CA ALA A 93 14.07 39.13 -1.53
C ALA A 93 15.43 38.44 -1.78
N MET A 94 16.37 39.21 -2.36
CA MET A 94 17.67 38.70 -2.82
C MET A 94 18.80 38.95 -1.79
N ASP A 95 18.47 39.05 -0.52
CA ASP A 95 19.46 39.11 0.57
C ASP A 95 20.16 37.76 0.81
N PHE A 96 19.52 36.66 0.36
CA PHE A 96 20.12 35.36 0.18
C PHE A 96 20.14 34.99 -1.32
N LEU A 97 21.26 34.44 -1.81
CA LEU A 97 21.39 34.11 -3.23
C LEU A 97 20.78 32.70 -3.53
N PRO A 98 19.96 32.56 -4.57
CA PRO A 98 19.44 33.60 -5.48
C PRO A 98 18.30 34.45 -4.88
N ASN A 99 17.54 33.94 -3.93
CA ASN A 99 16.52 34.57 -3.10
C ASN A 99 16.23 33.75 -1.85
N ARG A 100 15.47 34.30 -0.90
CA ARG A 100 15.11 33.61 0.36
C ARG A 100 14.39 32.28 0.12
N LEU A 101 13.46 32.22 -0.86
CA LEU A 101 12.70 31.02 -1.13
C LEU A 101 13.60 29.85 -1.59
N GLU A 102 14.50 30.13 -2.53
CA GLU A 102 15.43 29.10 -3.01
C GLU A 102 16.42 28.66 -1.94
N ALA A 103 16.87 29.58 -1.10
CA ALA A 103 17.67 29.26 0.07
C ALA A 103 16.91 28.37 1.06
N ALA A 104 15.65 28.68 1.34
CA ALA A 104 14.80 27.87 2.21
C ALA A 104 14.54 26.46 1.63
N LYS A 105 14.30 26.35 0.31
CA LYS A 105 14.18 25.07 -0.38
C LYS A 105 15.46 24.23 -0.24
N GLN A 106 16.60 24.86 -0.44
CA GLN A 106 17.89 24.17 -0.31
C GLN A 106 18.12 23.65 1.10
N MET A 107 17.85 24.47 2.12
CA MET A 107 17.94 24.06 3.53
C MET A 107 16.98 22.90 3.85
N ALA A 108 15.75 22.95 3.33
CA ALA A 108 14.78 21.87 3.50
C ALA A 108 15.27 20.55 2.87
N LYS A 109 15.87 20.61 1.67
CA LYS A 109 16.44 19.43 1.01
C LYS A 109 17.64 18.86 1.77
N GLU A 110 18.54 19.69 2.24
CA GLU A 110 19.68 19.26 3.08
C GLU A 110 19.20 18.61 4.39
N PHE A 111 18.17 19.18 5.00
CA PHE A 111 17.55 18.59 6.18
C PHE A 111 16.98 17.20 5.88
N ILE A 112 16.28 17.03 4.74
CA ILE A 112 15.69 15.75 4.31
C ILE A 112 16.80 14.71 4.04
N ASP A 113 17.91 15.11 3.41
CA ASP A 113 19.03 14.21 3.09
C ASP A 113 19.72 13.64 4.34
N GLY A 114 19.64 14.36 5.45
CA GLY A 114 20.13 13.90 6.76
C GLY A 114 19.22 12.88 7.45
N ARG A 115 18.06 12.52 6.87
CA ARG A 115 17.07 11.64 7.48
C ARG A 115 17.01 10.30 6.75
N LYS A 116 16.75 9.21 7.49
CA LYS A 116 16.67 7.85 6.93
C LYS A 116 15.34 7.16 7.20
N SER A 117 14.75 7.39 8.36
CA SER A 117 13.59 6.64 8.85
C SER A 117 12.37 7.52 9.12
N ASP A 118 12.51 8.85 9.09
CA ASP A 118 11.46 9.80 9.41
C ASP A 118 10.41 9.88 8.29
N ARG A 119 9.20 10.23 8.68
CA ARG A 119 8.13 10.57 7.73
C ARG A 119 8.01 12.07 7.65
N ILE A 120 8.27 12.62 6.47
CA ILE A 120 8.32 14.06 6.26
C ILE A 120 7.20 14.48 5.32
N GLY A 121 6.44 15.49 5.72
CA GLY A 121 5.42 16.15 4.91
C GLY A 121 5.79 17.61 4.65
N PHE A 122 5.12 18.21 3.67
CA PHE A 122 5.39 19.58 3.24
C PHE A 122 4.10 20.37 3.09
N VAL A 123 4.06 21.54 3.74
CA VAL A 123 2.99 22.53 3.71
C VAL A 123 3.58 23.85 3.22
N ALA A 124 2.98 24.46 2.23
CA ALA A 124 3.28 25.81 1.80
C ALA A 124 2.20 26.77 2.30
N PHE A 125 2.60 27.96 2.73
CA PHE A 125 1.66 28.96 3.16
C PHE A 125 2.05 30.37 2.67
N GLU A 126 1.03 31.19 2.46
CA GLU A 126 1.06 32.59 2.14
C GLU A 126 -0.06 33.28 2.96
N GLY A 127 -1.03 33.95 2.37
CA GLY A 127 -2.27 34.39 3.05
C GLY A 127 -3.17 33.21 3.44
N GLU A 128 -3.01 32.07 2.77
CA GLU A 128 -3.64 30.78 3.03
C GLU A 128 -2.56 29.71 3.14
N ALA A 129 -2.96 28.46 3.48
CA ALA A 129 -2.02 27.35 3.53
C ALA A 129 -2.61 26.09 2.87
N TYR A 130 -1.77 25.34 2.19
CA TYR A 130 -2.16 24.05 1.62
C TYR A 130 -1.08 22.98 1.82
N THR A 131 -1.52 21.76 1.84
CA THR A 131 -0.63 20.60 1.90
C THR A 131 -0.12 20.28 0.52
N VAL A 132 1.16 20.50 0.28
CA VAL A 132 1.80 20.19 -1.00
C VAL A 132 2.13 18.70 -1.07
N CYS A 133 2.66 18.15 0.03
CA CYS A 133 2.96 16.73 0.14
C CYS A 133 2.57 16.21 1.53
N PRO A 134 1.74 15.16 1.63
CA PRO A 134 1.47 14.50 2.90
C PRO A 134 2.72 13.80 3.43
N THR A 135 2.71 13.38 4.71
CA THR A 135 3.84 12.69 5.32
C THR A 135 4.23 11.42 4.55
N THR A 136 5.45 11.37 4.04
CA THR A 136 5.99 10.30 3.22
C THR A 136 7.42 9.94 3.63
N ARG A 137 7.88 8.74 3.28
CA ARG A 137 9.29 8.32 3.33
C ARG A 137 9.95 8.36 1.95
N ASN A 138 9.20 8.72 0.91
CA ASN A 138 9.75 8.92 -0.43
C ASN A 138 10.38 10.31 -0.53
N TYR A 139 11.63 10.42 -0.09
CA TYR A 139 12.36 11.68 -0.05
C TYR A 139 12.62 12.29 -1.42
N GLU A 140 12.79 11.44 -2.46
CA GLU A 140 13.00 11.94 -3.83
C GLU A 140 11.74 12.63 -4.37
N TYR A 141 10.57 12.05 -4.13
CA TYR A 141 9.31 12.68 -4.47
C TYR A 141 9.11 14.01 -3.70
N LEU A 142 9.39 13.99 -2.39
CA LEU A 142 9.27 15.17 -1.54
C LEU A 142 10.19 16.32 -2.01
N LYS A 143 11.47 16.04 -2.29
CA LYS A 143 12.44 17.05 -2.78
C LYS A 143 11.99 17.65 -4.11
N ARG A 144 11.51 16.82 -5.05
CA ARG A 144 10.94 17.30 -6.32
C ARG A 144 9.76 18.24 -6.08
N THR A 145 8.84 17.89 -5.19
CA THR A 145 7.66 18.69 -4.87
C THR A 145 8.05 20.02 -4.22
N ILE A 146 9.10 20.05 -3.39
CA ILE A 146 9.66 21.29 -2.83
C ILE A 146 10.23 22.17 -3.96
N ASP A 147 10.98 21.59 -4.90
CA ASP A 147 11.56 22.35 -6.02
C ASP A 147 10.49 22.99 -6.92
N GLU A 148 9.38 22.27 -7.15
CA GLU A 148 8.26 22.74 -7.99
C GLU A 148 7.41 23.83 -7.32
N THR A 149 7.57 24.08 -6.02
CA THR A 149 6.80 25.07 -5.27
C THR A 149 7.19 26.49 -5.69
N GLN A 150 6.20 27.36 -5.92
CA GLN A 150 6.39 28.72 -6.39
C GLN A 150 5.61 29.71 -5.51
N THR A 151 6.02 30.98 -5.53
CA THR A 151 5.26 32.09 -4.94
C THR A 151 4.06 32.48 -5.79
N GLY A 152 3.07 33.13 -5.18
CA GLY A 152 1.92 33.71 -5.91
C GLY A 152 0.89 32.68 -6.37
N VAL A 153 0.90 31.48 -5.85
CA VAL A 153 -0.11 30.44 -6.11
C VAL A 153 -1.32 30.65 -5.19
N LEU A 154 -1.10 31.21 -4.00
CA LEU A 154 -2.13 31.44 -2.99
C LEU A 154 -2.53 32.93 -2.92
N VAL A 155 -3.51 33.21 -2.08
CA VAL A 155 -3.91 34.60 -1.80
C VAL A 155 -2.73 35.36 -1.17
N PRO A 156 -2.35 36.56 -1.70
CA PRO A 156 -1.23 37.32 -1.16
C PRO A 156 -1.41 37.65 0.32
N GLY A 157 -0.34 37.51 1.10
CA GLY A 157 -0.30 37.76 2.53
C GLY A 157 0.73 36.85 3.20
N THR A 158 0.81 36.88 4.53
CA THR A 158 1.65 35.95 5.28
C THR A 158 0.91 35.55 6.55
N ALA A 159 0.23 34.40 6.52
CA ALA A 159 -0.57 33.91 7.63
C ALA A 159 0.14 32.74 8.31
N ILE A 160 1.16 33.01 9.11
CA ILE A 160 1.97 32.00 9.82
C ILE A 160 1.08 31.04 10.64
N GLY A 161 0.07 31.60 11.32
CA GLY A 161 -0.87 30.78 12.12
C GLY A 161 -1.67 29.77 11.31
N VAL A 162 -2.05 30.12 10.07
CA VAL A 162 -2.75 29.22 9.16
C VAL A 162 -1.81 28.12 8.66
N GLY A 163 -0.56 28.49 8.33
CA GLY A 163 0.49 27.53 7.95
C GLY A 163 0.76 26.51 9.06
N LEU A 164 0.94 27.00 10.30
CA LEU A 164 1.16 26.16 11.47
C LEU A 164 -0.06 25.28 11.79
N GLY A 165 -1.28 25.85 11.76
CA GLY A 165 -2.52 25.11 12.00
C GLY A 165 -2.73 23.99 10.98
N THR A 166 -2.44 24.27 9.70
CA THR A 166 -2.49 23.27 8.64
C THR A 166 -1.45 22.17 8.87
N ALA A 167 -0.23 22.51 9.27
CA ALA A 167 0.81 21.55 9.60
C ALA A 167 0.40 20.64 10.77
N VAL A 168 -0.15 21.19 11.85
CA VAL A 168 -0.68 20.41 12.99
C VAL A 168 -1.78 19.44 12.53
N ALA A 169 -2.71 19.91 11.69
CA ALA A 169 -3.81 19.09 11.19
C ALA A 169 -3.36 17.93 10.29
N ARG A 170 -2.15 17.99 9.74
CA ARG A 170 -1.56 16.92 8.90
C ARG A 170 -0.72 15.91 9.67
N LEU A 171 -0.38 16.19 10.91
CA LEU A 171 0.24 15.22 11.80
C LEU A 171 -0.80 14.18 12.24
N ARG A 172 -0.43 12.91 12.24
CA ARG A 172 -1.33 11.83 12.66
C ARG A 172 -1.63 11.93 14.15
N SER A 173 -2.90 12.00 14.52
CA SER A 173 -3.33 12.08 15.92
C SER A 173 -3.18 10.75 16.68
N ASP A 174 -3.21 9.63 15.98
CA ASP A 174 -3.21 8.25 16.51
C ASP A 174 -1.81 7.64 16.71
N SER A 175 -0.76 8.34 16.30
CA SER A 175 0.62 7.87 16.38
C SER A 175 1.23 8.17 17.74
N LEU A 176 1.83 7.18 18.38
CA LEU A 176 2.67 7.34 19.60
C LEU A 176 4.05 7.96 19.29
N VAL A 177 4.36 8.12 18.01
CA VAL A 177 5.63 8.67 17.51
C VAL A 177 5.72 10.15 17.80
N SER A 178 6.92 10.63 18.10
CA SER A 178 7.21 12.07 18.27
C SER A 178 6.88 12.85 17.02
N LYS A 179 6.36 14.06 17.18
CA LYS A 179 5.90 14.93 16.10
C LYS A 179 6.63 16.25 16.15
N VAL A 180 7.14 16.70 15.00
CA VAL A 180 7.90 17.93 14.88
C VAL A 180 7.35 18.74 13.72
N ILE A 181 7.25 20.06 13.91
CA ILE A 181 6.97 21.01 12.84
C ILE A 181 8.16 21.93 12.71
N ILE A 182 8.67 22.05 11.49
CA ILE A 182 9.74 23.00 11.13
C ILE A 182 9.08 24.13 10.36
N LEU A 183 9.17 25.34 10.88
CA LEU A 183 8.66 26.52 10.23
C LEU A 183 9.82 27.27 9.56
N LEU A 184 9.70 27.50 8.25
CA LEU A 184 10.62 28.26 7.43
C LEU A 184 9.90 29.54 6.96
N THR A 185 10.27 30.68 7.53
CA THR A 185 9.66 32.00 7.27
C THR A 185 10.69 33.10 7.51
N ASP A 186 10.50 34.25 6.90
CA ASP A 186 11.28 35.46 7.20
C ASP A 186 10.80 36.20 8.47
N GLY A 187 9.76 35.71 9.11
CA GLY A 187 9.24 36.20 10.37
C GLY A 187 8.22 37.35 10.24
N GLU A 188 7.90 37.80 9.04
CA GLU A 188 6.87 38.82 8.84
C GLU A 188 5.49 38.13 8.85
N ASN A 189 4.61 38.55 9.74
CA ASN A 189 3.24 38.09 9.83
C ASN A 189 2.28 39.19 9.40
N ASN A 190 1.74 39.10 8.19
CA ASN A 190 0.81 40.06 7.63
C ASN A 190 -0.46 39.33 7.08
N PRO A 191 -1.32 38.84 7.96
CA PRO A 191 -2.59 38.27 7.57
C PRO A 191 -3.51 39.36 7.05
N ARG A 192 -4.11 39.17 5.89
CA ARG A 192 -5.16 40.05 5.37
C ARG A 192 -6.52 39.62 5.84
#